data_f5505f94d403666a009ae0784def148f
#
_entry.id   f5505f94d403666a009ae0784def148f
#
_cell.length_a   1.000
_cell.length_b   1.000
_cell.length_c   1.000
_cell.angle_alpha   90.00
_cell.angle_beta   90.00
_cell.angle_gamma   90.00
#
_symmetry.space_group_name_H-M   'P 1'
#
loop_
_entity.id
_entity.type
_entity.pdbx_description
1 polymer ?
#
loop_
_entity_poly.entity_id
_entity_poly.type
_entity_poly.pdbx_seq_one_letter_code
_entity_poly.pdbx_strand_id
1 'polypeptide(L)'
;VTVIPHFAEALPKDIDVLVVIDTPILRRGMLVAIDKHIAGGSGTLLLVDPYQRMNEANASLAIQASKDGEINTLIDLLSFYGVEMAGDKIVGDDLNPSLVRSSSGKAYPFPYWMELGPNNISKDHPASLLLNKLLFADAGHFEIAAENKAVHSIVYTSTQTAELAKHEIKKQAAEQLAAHFVPESHPPRNLVVYIDGPVEPAFGDGGVEVNSRNASLFAVADADWIYNGYSMSEAQVGGATMPRPINDNFSLFLNIVEYLAGDERLLAIRSNGNPVRSFERVEEMLNKARRTYREREADYLAQISKAESSIAEVMRLTGAASRDKLPDDLQQQVMQLQALAYPIKRNLRALRQRMRKNVNVLFRNIVIFNFACGPILVIGMNIWLRRRRRQSRLA
;
A
#
# COMPACT_ATOMS: atom_id res chain seq x y z
N VAL A 1 26.12 0.50 -12.66
CA VAL A 1 25.51 1.35 -11.60
C VAL A 1 26.62 2.10 -10.89
N THR A 2 26.50 3.42 -10.78
CA THR A 2 27.44 4.29 -10.06
C THR A 2 26.72 4.88 -8.85
N VAL A 3 27.28 4.70 -7.67
CA VAL A 3 26.71 5.29 -6.45
C VAL A 3 27.31 6.67 -6.24
N ILE A 4 26.42 7.68 -6.14
CA ILE A 4 26.80 9.08 -5.91
C ILE A 4 26.64 9.36 -4.42
N PRO A 5 27.71 9.81 -3.72
CA PRO A 5 27.61 10.15 -2.31
C PRO A 5 26.64 11.32 -2.07
N HIS A 6 25.89 11.30 -0.96
CA HIS A 6 24.92 12.35 -0.61
C HIS A 6 25.54 13.74 -0.42
N PHE A 7 26.86 13.80 -0.17
CA PHE A 7 27.61 15.07 -0.02
C PHE A 7 28.19 15.60 -1.34
N ALA A 8 27.98 14.90 -2.48
CA ALA A 8 28.41 15.39 -3.80
C ALA A 8 27.64 16.69 -4.17
N GLU A 9 28.26 17.53 -4.97
CA GLU A 9 27.71 18.81 -5.40
C GLU A 9 27.27 18.83 -6.86
N ALA A 10 27.61 17.77 -7.61
CA ALA A 10 27.29 17.66 -9.02
C ALA A 10 27.02 16.21 -9.40
N LEU A 11 26.22 16.03 -10.44
CA LEU A 11 25.98 14.74 -11.08
C LEU A 11 27.06 14.42 -12.12
N PRO A 12 27.38 13.14 -12.35
CA PRO A 12 28.16 12.71 -13.51
C PRO A 12 27.50 13.18 -14.83
N LYS A 13 28.29 13.30 -15.89
CA LYS A 13 27.79 13.84 -17.19
C LYS A 13 26.95 12.81 -17.97
N ASP A 14 27.25 11.52 -17.83
CA ASP A 14 26.67 10.46 -18.64
C ASP A 14 25.79 9.57 -17.74
N ILE A 15 24.59 10.05 -17.41
CA ILE A 15 23.61 9.31 -16.62
C ILE A 15 22.42 9.00 -17.52
N ASP A 16 22.13 7.71 -17.74
CA ASP A 16 20.95 7.27 -18.47
C ASP A 16 19.68 7.41 -17.59
N VAL A 17 19.77 6.99 -16.33
CA VAL A 17 18.69 7.08 -15.35
C VAL A 17 19.27 7.50 -13.99
N LEU A 18 18.71 8.54 -13.41
CA LEU A 18 19.02 8.97 -12.05
C LEU A 18 18.01 8.37 -11.07
N VAL A 19 18.50 7.62 -10.08
CA VAL A 19 17.68 7.12 -8.97
C VAL A 19 18.11 7.81 -7.69
N VAL A 20 17.21 8.55 -7.06
CA VAL A 20 17.44 9.22 -5.77
C VAL A 20 16.60 8.52 -4.72
N ILE A 21 17.27 7.90 -3.75
CA ILE A 21 16.60 7.17 -2.67
C ILE A 21 16.76 7.99 -1.41
N ASP A 22 15.65 8.54 -0.96
CA ASP A 22 15.41 9.29 0.26
C ASP A 22 16.67 9.88 0.91
N THR A 23 17.02 11.04 0.47
CA THR A 23 18.10 11.83 1.06
C THR A 23 17.46 13.02 1.79
N PRO A 24 17.29 12.93 3.14
CA PRO A 24 16.62 13.96 3.92
C PRO A 24 17.36 15.31 3.88
N ILE A 25 18.66 15.27 3.60
CA ILE A 25 19.50 16.47 3.48
C ILE A 25 20.36 16.36 2.22
N LEU A 26 20.02 17.14 1.22
CA LEU A 26 20.83 17.35 0.03
C LEU A 26 21.49 18.73 0.07
N ARG A 27 22.71 18.81 -0.42
CA ARG A 27 23.33 20.12 -0.66
C ARG A 27 22.60 20.85 -1.76
N ARG A 28 22.47 22.18 -1.67
CA ARG A 28 21.81 23.00 -2.68
C ARG A 28 22.37 22.76 -4.11
N GLY A 29 23.67 22.56 -4.25
CA GLY A 29 24.29 22.23 -5.53
C GLY A 29 23.74 20.93 -6.15
N MET A 30 23.52 19.91 -5.31
CA MET A 30 22.93 18.65 -5.76
C MET A 30 21.46 18.80 -6.13
N LEU A 31 20.65 19.56 -5.36
CA LEU A 31 19.26 19.85 -5.72
C LEU A 31 19.16 20.56 -7.06
N VAL A 32 20.01 21.57 -7.30
CA VAL A 32 20.10 22.26 -8.60
C VAL A 32 20.50 21.30 -9.72
N ALA A 33 21.42 20.38 -9.45
CA ALA A 33 21.86 19.39 -10.45
C ALA A 33 20.73 18.39 -10.78
N ILE A 34 19.97 17.94 -9.77
CA ILE A 34 18.79 17.08 -9.97
C ILE A 34 17.70 17.80 -10.75
N ASP A 35 17.39 19.04 -10.40
CA ASP A 35 16.42 19.88 -11.09
C ASP A 35 16.76 20.04 -12.58
N LYS A 36 18.00 20.38 -12.88
CA LYS A 36 18.48 20.48 -14.27
C LYS A 36 18.41 19.17 -15.03
N HIS A 37 18.68 18.04 -14.36
CA HIS A 37 18.58 16.71 -14.95
C HIS A 37 17.14 16.39 -15.33
N ILE A 38 16.18 16.69 -14.45
CA ILE A 38 14.74 16.52 -14.69
C ILE A 38 14.26 17.44 -15.81
N ALA A 39 14.54 18.75 -15.73
CA ALA A 39 14.14 19.73 -16.73
C ALA A 39 14.79 19.48 -18.10
N GLY A 40 15.94 18.82 -18.13
CA GLY A 40 16.60 18.36 -19.36
C GLY A 40 15.91 17.16 -20.02
N GLY A 41 14.86 16.61 -19.42
CA GLY A 41 14.11 15.45 -19.93
C GLY A 41 14.81 14.12 -19.73
N SER A 42 15.76 14.06 -18.81
CA SER A 42 16.47 12.81 -18.48
C SER A 42 15.69 11.96 -17.48
N GLY A 43 15.72 10.64 -17.65
CA GLY A 43 14.96 9.70 -16.83
C GLY A 43 15.33 9.79 -15.35
N THR A 44 14.36 10.07 -14.50
CA THR A 44 14.58 10.25 -13.06
C THR A 44 13.55 9.46 -12.24
N LEU A 45 14.01 8.80 -11.18
CA LEU A 45 13.19 8.14 -10.17
C LEU A 45 13.52 8.73 -8.80
N LEU A 46 12.55 9.37 -8.15
CA LEU A 46 12.66 9.91 -6.80
C LEU A 46 11.86 9.03 -5.84
N LEU A 47 12.51 8.52 -4.81
CA LEU A 47 11.87 7.84 -3.69
C LEU A 47 11.92 8.80 -2.50
N VAL A 48 10.76 9.27 -2.06
CA VAL A 48 10.62 10.20 -0.92
C VAL A 48 9.76 9.55 0.16
N ASP A 49 10.16 9.68 1.41
CA ASP A 49 9.54 8.93 2.50
C ASP A 49 9.34 9.83 3.73
N PRO A 50 8.12 9.99 4.24
CA PRO A 50 7.89 10.71 5.49
C PRO A 50 8.42 9.94 6.70
N TYR A 51 8.52 8.61 6.62
CA TYR A 51 8.93 7.75 7.73
C TYR A 51 9.74 6.53 7.28
N GLN A 52 11.06 6.66 7.24
CA GLN A 52 11.99 5.57 6.97
C GLN A 52 12.09 4.62 8.17
N ARG A 53 11.37 3.51 8.11
CA ARG A 53 11.44 2.49 9.16
C ARG A 53 12.79 1.77 9.18
N MET A 54 13.39 1.55 8.01
CA MET A 54 14.65 0.81 7.86
C MET A 54 15.89 1.68 8.12
N ASN A 55 15.74 2.98 8.21
CA ASN A 55 16.82 3.90 8.51
C ASN A 55 16.45 4.83 9.67
N GLU A 56 16.46 4.29 10.89
CA GLU A 56 16.10 5.04 12.11
C GLU A 56 16.94 6.30 12.34
N ALA A 57 18.19 6.34 11.90
CA ALA A 57 19.04 7.51 11.99
C ALA A 57 18.50 8.67 11.16
N ASN A 58 17.95 8.38 9.97
CA ASN A 58 17.31 9.37 9.09
C ASN A 58 15.85 9.64 9.47
N ALA A 59 15.16 8.69 10.07
CA ALA A 59 13.78 8.85 10.52
C ALA A 59 13.58 9.98 11.55
N SER A 60 14.64 10.40 12.21
CA SER A 60 14.62 11.56 13.13
C SER A 60 14.88 12.89 12.43
N LEU A 61 15.43 12.88 11.22
CA LEU A 61 15.63 14.06 10.40
C LEU A 61 14.32 14.34 9.68
N ALA A 62 13.51 15.23 10.25
CA ALA A 62 12.25 15.62 9.64
C ALA A 62 12.52 16.26 8.28
N ILE A 63 12.05 15.65 7.21
CA ILE A 63 11.85 16.34 5.95
C ILE A 63 10.65 17.27 6.17
N GLN A 64 10.91 18.52 6.54
CA GLN A 64 9.88 19.53 6.60
C GLN A 64 9.92 20.31 5.30
N ALA A 65 8.77 20.43 4.62
CA ALA A 65 8.62 21.39 3.55
C ALA A 65 9.02 22.78 4.05
N SER A 66 9.75 23.50 3.25
CA SER A 66 10.20 24.85 3.60
C SER A 66 9.00 25.78 3.76
N LYS A 67 8.91 26.49 4.88
CA LYS A 67 7.78 27.39 5.17
C LYS A 67 7.73 28.65 4.31
N ASP A 68 8.83 28.98 3.64
CA ASP A 68 9.04 30.27 2.97
C ASP A 68 9.05 30.15 1.41
N GLY A 69 8.60 29.02 0.88
CA GLY A 69 8.61 28.78 -0.58
C GLY A 69 10.02 28.56 -1.16
N GLU A 70 11.04 28.44 -0.33
CA GLU A 70 12.38 28.05 -0.77
C GLU A 70 12.47 26.55 -1.00
N ILE A 71 13.12 26.15 -2.09
CA ILE A 71 13.34 24.74 -2.43
C ILE A 71 14.62 24.26 -1.76
N ASN A 72 14.47 23.49 -0.68
CA ASN A 72 15.56 22.97 0.13
C ASN A 72 15.55 21.42 0.23
N THR A 73 14.49 20.78 -0.20
CA THR A 73 14.30 19.32 -0.15
C THR A 73 13.75 18.78 -1.46
N LEU A 74 13.77 17.45 -1.64
CA LEU A 74 13.12 16.79 -2.78
C LEU A 74 11.59 16.96 -2.76
N ILE A 75 11.00 17.08 -1.57
CA ILE A 75 9.55 17.34 -1.43
C ILE A 75 9.21 18.73 -1.96
N ASP A 76 10.02 19.75 -1.62
CA ASP A 76 9.83 21.10 -2.14
C ASP A 76 9.98 21.13 -3.68
N LEU A 77 10.93 20.36 -4.20
CA LEU A 77 11.14 20.24 -5.66
C LEU A 77 9.95 19.57 -6.35
N LEU A 78 9.39 18.50 -5.76
CA LEU A 78 8.18 17.85 -6.27
C LEU A 78 6.96 18.78 -6.18
N SER A 79 6.83 19.55 -5.08
CA SER A 79 5.77 20.56 -4.94
C SER A 79 5.85 21.63 -6.04
N PHE A 80 7.05 22.08 -6.40
CA PHE A 80 7.25 22.99 -7.53
C PHE A 80 6.74 22.39 -8.86
N TYR A 81 6.90 21.07 -9.06
CA TYR A 81 6.37 20.37 -10.23
C TYR A 81 4.89 20.00 -10.11
N GLY A 82 4.19 20.47 -9.05
CA GLY A 82 2.76 20.27 -8.85
C GLY A 82 2.38 18.92 -8.24
N VAL A 83 3.30 18.29 -7.52
CA VAL A 83 3.09 17.07 -6.74
C VAL A 83 3.43 17.35 -5.29
N GLU A 84 2.40 17.53 -4.47
CA GLU A 84 2.54 17.86 -3.06
C GLU A 84 2.59 16.60 -2.18
N MET A 85 3.35 16.65 -1.09
CA MET A 85 3.45 15.57 -0.10
C MET A 85 3.56 16.15 1.31
N ALA A 86 2.79 15.60 2.26
CA ALA A 86 2.95 15.89 3.67
C ALA A 86 4.13 15.08 4.24
N GLY A 87 5.27 15.74 4.49
CA GLY A 87 6.50 15.07 4.97
C GLY A 87 6.47 14.58 6.42
N ASP A 88 5.35 14.74 7.13
CA ASP A 88 5.16 14.35 8.52
C ASP A 88 4.02 13.36 8.75
N LYS A 89 3.39 12.88 7.68
CA LYS A 89 2.25 11.97 7.75
C LYS A 89 2.46 10.74 6.88
N ILE A 90 1.97 9.61 7.37
CA ILE A 90 1.82 8.37 6.62
C ILE A 90 0.34 8.12 6.35
N VAL A 91 0.05 7.31 5.33
CA VAL A 91 -1.31 6.90 4.97
C VAL A 91 -1.53 5.42 5.28
N GLY A 92 -2.74 5.10 5.72
CA GLY A 92 -3.23 3.73 5.87
C GLY A 92 -4.45 3.48 5.00
N ASP A 93 -4.62 2.23 4.56
CA ASP A 93 -5.74 1.78 3.72
C ASP A 93 -6.49 0.64 4.40
N ASP A 94 -7.76 0.88 4.71
CA ASP A 94 -8.63 -0.07 5.39
C ASP A 94 -9.02 -1.27 4.54
N LEU A 95 -9.06 -1.13 3.23
CA LEU A 95 -9.46 -2.20 2.32
C LEU A 95 -8.29 -3.11 1.92
N ASN A 96 -7.06 -2.63 2.06
CA ASN A 96 -5.84 -3.32 1.64
C ASN A 96 -4.81 -3.50 2.76
N PRO A 97 -5.21 -3.85 4.01
CA PRO A 97 -4.26 -4.00 5.10
C PRO A 97 -3.43 -5.27 4.97
N SER A 98 -2.15 -5.21 5.28
CA SER A 98 -1.32 -6.40 5.48
C SER A 98 -1.68 -7.12 6.77
N LEU A 99 -1.54 -8.45 6.78
CA LEU A 99 -1.64 -9.24 8.00
C LEU A 99 -0.29 -9.31 8.69
N VAL A 100 -0.18 -8.63 9.82
CA VAL A 100 1.01 -8.68 10.68
C VAL A 100 0.76 -9.56 11.91
N ARG A 101 1.84 -10.03 12.54
CA ARG A 101 1.76 -10.85 13.75
C ARG A 101 2.17 -10.04 14.97
N SER A 102 1.38 -10.13 16.02
CA SER A 102 1.74 -9.59 17.33
C SER A 102 2.86 -10.39 17.98
N SER A 103 3.42 -9.85 19.04
CA SER A 103 4.37 -10.55 19.92
C SER A 103 3.79 -11.85 20.50
N SER A 104 2.45 -11.94 20.66
CA SER A 104 1.73 -13.15 21.08
C SER A 104 1.47 -14.14 19.93
N GLY A 105 1.94 -13.87 18.71
CA GLY A 105 1.76 -14.71 17.53
C GLY A 105 0.39 -14.60 16.85
N LYS A 106 -0.52 -13.76 17.38
CA LYS A 106 -1.85 -13.52 16.78
C LYS A 106 -1.73 -12.62 15.55
N ALA A 107 -2.27 -13.05 14.42
CA ALA A 107 -2.36 -12.23 13.22
C ALA A 107 -3.49 -11.20 13.32
N TYR A 108 -3.22 -9.97 12.92
CA TYR A 108 -4.20 -8.89 12.82
C TYR A 108 -3.93 -8.03 11.57
N PRO A 109 -4.97 -7.37 11.00
CA PRO A 109 -4.79 -6.45 9.88
C PRO A 109 -4.13 -5.17 10.37
N PHE A 110 -3.11 -4.70 9.64
CA PHE A 110 -2.40 -3.46 9.93
C PHE A 110 -2.52 -2.53 8.72
N PRO A 111 -3.40 -1.52 8.75
CA PRO A 111 -3.74 -0.68 7.60
C PRO A 111 -2.59 0.16 7.06
N TYR A 112 -1.59 0.53 7.88
CA TYR A 112 -0.44 1.32 7.45
C TYR A 112 0.59 0.51 6.67
N TRP A 113 0.45 -0.82 6.63
CA TRP A 113 1.13 -1.70 5.69
C TRP A 113 0.12 -2.18 4.67
N MET A 114 0.22 -1.66 3.45
CA MET A 114 -0.80 -1.82 2.42
C MET A 114 -0.38 -2.87 1.40
N GLU A 115 -1.17 -3.93 1.25
CA GLU A 115 -1.04 -4.89 0.15
C GLU A 115 -1.98 -4.49 -0.98
N LEU A 116 -1.43 -3.82 -1.99
CA LEU A 116 -2.18 -3.27 -3.12
C LEU A 116 -2.27 -4.28 -4.25
N GLY A 117 -3.49 -4.52 -4.71
CA GLY A 117 -3.78 -5.42 -5.82
C GLY A 117 -3.96 -4.67 -7.16
N PRO A 118 -4.33 -5.40 -8.23
CA PRO A 118 -4.49 -4.84 -9.58
C PRO A 118 -5.48 -3.68 -9.71
N ASN A 119 -6.43 -3.56 -8.77
CA ASN A 119 -7.40 -2.45 -8.72
C ASN A 119 -6.81 -1.14 -8.20
N ASN A 120 -5.61 -1.19 -7.64
CA ASN A 120 -4.87 -0.07 -7.09
C ASN A 120 -3.67 0.32 -7.97
N ILE A 121 -3.56 -0.30 -9.15
CA ILE A 121 -2.44 -0.14 -10.08
C ILE A 121 -3.02 0.28 -11.43
N SER A 122 -2.51 1.39 -11.99
CA SER A 122 -2.91 1.86 -13.31
C SER A 122 -2.54 0.83 -14.38
N LYS A 123 -3.45 0.61 -15.31
CA LYS A 123 -3.23 -0.26 -16.47
C LYS A 123 -2.82 0.52 -17.73
N ASP A 124 -2.74 1.84 -17.60
CA ASP A 124 -2.50 2.73 -18.73
C ASP A 124 -1.01 3.01 -18.98
N HIS A 125 -0.14 2.65 -18.01
CA HIS A 125 1.29 2.91 -18.11
C HIS A 125 2.10 1.61 -18.27
N PRO A 126 3.08 1.55 -19.20
CA PRO A 126 3.87 0.34 -19.47
C PRO A 126 4.59 -0.24 -18.24
N ALA A 127 5.14 0.61 -17.38
CA ALA A 127 5.87 0.18 -16.19
C ALA A 127 4.99 -0.53 -15.15
N SER A 128 3.67 -0.29 -15.15
CA SER A 128 2.73 -0.87 -14.19
C SER A 128 1.92 -2.05 -14.75
N LEU A 129 2.10 -2.38 -16.02
CA LEU A 129 1.42 -3.53 -16.63
C LEU A 129 1.82 -4.84 -15.94
N LEU A 130 0.85 -5.74 -15.78
CA LEU A 130 1.02 -7.11 -15.25
C LEU A 130 1.51 -7.23 -13.80
N LEU A 131 1.48 -6.16 -13.05
CA LEU A 131 1.71 -6.21 -11.61
C LEU A 131 0.45 -6.70 -10.89
N ASN A 132 0.63 -7.56 -9.91
CA ASN A 132 -0.48 -8.19 -9.20
C ASN A 132 -0.54 -7.84 -7.72
N LYS A 133 0.62 -7.61 -7.11
CA LYS A 133 0.71 -7.37 -5.68
C LYS A 133 1.89 -6.46 -5.35
N LEU A 134 1.59 -5.30 -4.78
CA LEU A 134 2.59 -4.38 -4.24
C LEU A 134 2.41 -4.26 -2.72
N LEU A 135 3.51 -4.07 -2.00
CA LEU A 135 3.52 -3.79 -0.57
C LEU A 135 4.14 -2.41 -0.34
N PHE A 136 3.40 -1.54 0.34
CA PHE A 136 3.88 -0.27 0.85
C PHE A 136 3.77 -0.27 2.37
N ALA A 137 4.83 0.16 3.06
CA ALA A 137 4.91 0.07 4.51
C ALA A 137 5.21 1.45 5.11
N ASP A 138 4.24 2.00 5.85
CA ASP A 138 4.31 3.34 6.45
C ASP A 138 4.53 4.46 5.43
N ALA A 139 4.03 4.28 4.21
CA ALA A 139 4.19 5.19 3.09
C ALA A 139 3.50 6.54 3.32
N GLY A 140 4.06 7.60 2.73
CA GLY A 140 3.34 8.85 2.48
C GLY A 140 2.34 8.74 1.34
N HIS A 141 1.87 9.88 0.87
CA HIS A 141 1.06 9.96 -0.33
C HIS A 141 1.28 11.31 -1.03
N PHE A 142 0.97 11.33 -2.31
CA PHE A 142 1.03 12.52 -3.14
C PHE A 142 -0.37 13.08 -3.40
N GLU A 143 -0.48 14.40 -3.33
CA GLU A 143 -1.61 15.17 -3.84
C GLU A 143 -1.20 15.84 -5.15
N ILE A 144 -2.04 15.66 -6.17
CA ILE A 144 -1.80 16.21 -7.51
C ILE A 144 -2.72 17.42 -7.68
N ALA A 145 -2.18 18.57 -8.06
CA ALA A 145 -2.97 19.74 -8.38
C ALA A 145 -3.95 19.41 -9.53
N ALA A 146 -5.24 19.71 -9.34
CA ALA A 146 -6.31 19.29 -10.26
C ALA A 146 -6.13 19.75 -11.71
N GLU A 147 -5.35 20.80 -11.94
CA GLU A 147 -5.06 21.35 -13.26
C GLU A 147 -3.83 20.73 -13.95
N ASN A 148 -3.03 19.93 -13.22
CA ASN A 148 -1.79 19.39 -13.74
C ASN A 148 -2.02 18.09 -14.52
N LYS A 149 -2.25 18.23 -15.84
CA LYS A 149 -2.46 17.10 -16.75
C LYS A 149 -1.20 16.30 -17.08
N ALA A 150 -0.04 16.80 -16.71
CA ALA A 150 1.24 16.13 -16.95
C ALA A 150 1.56 15.06 -15.88
N VAL A 151 0.78 15.00 -14.81
CA VAL A 151 0.99 14.04 -13.72
C VAL A 151 -0.02 12.88 -13.82
N HIS A 152 0.49 11.67 -13.91
CA HIS A 152 -0.27 10.44 -14.01
C HIS A 152 -0.16 9.61 -12.74
N SER A 153 -1.28 9.17 -12.20
CA SER A 153 -1.32 8.25 -11.07
C SER A 153 -1.01 6.83 -11.52
N ILE A 154 0.00 6.20 -10.94
CA ILE A 154 0.45 4.84 -11.29
C ILE A 154 0.01 3.82 -10.25
N VAL A 155 0.21 4.13 -8.95
CA VAL A 155 -0.25 3.29 -7.83
C VAL A 155 -0.96 4.18 -6.82
N TYR A 156 -2.11 3.71 -6.34
CA TYR A 156 -2.98 4.49 -5.45
C TYR A 156 -3.71 3.59 -4.44
N THR A 157 -4.15 4.20 -3.35
CA THR A 157 -4.92 3.53 -2.29
C THR A 157 -6.37 3.27 -2.70
N SER A 158 -7.12 2.62 -1.83
CA SER A 158 -8.57 2.64 -1.90
C SER A 158 -9.15 4.00 -1.48
N THR A 159 -10.48 4.10 -1.47
CA THR A 159 -11.20 5.29 -0.98
C THR A 159 -11.41 5.31 0.55
N GLN A 160 -10.96 4.29 1.28
CA GLN A 160 -11.13 4.17 2.73
C GLN A 160 -9.75 4.29 3.40
N THR A 161 -9.31 5.51 3.60
CA THR A 161 -7.96 5.81 4.08
C THR A 161 -7.99 6.68 5.33
N ALA A 162 -6.92 6.64 6.10
CA ALA A 162 -6.67 7.61 7.17
C ALA A 162 -5.19 7.97 7.20
N GLU A 163 -4.91 9.19 7.63
CA GLU A 163 -3.55 9.67 7.85
C GLU A 163 -3.15 9.48 9.32
N LEU A 164 -1.87 9.28 9.54
CA LEU A 164 -1.26 9.24 10.87
C LEU A 164 -0.01 10.11 10.88
N ALA A 165 0.11 10.97 11.88
CA ALA A 165 1.33 11.72 12.07
C ALA A 165 2.48 10.77 12.45
N LYS A 166 3.64 10.87 11.78
CA LYS A 166 4.77 9.95 11.95
C LYS A 166 5.28 9.82 13.38
N HIS A 167 5.13 10.85 14.20
CA HIS A 167 5.54 10.82 15.60
C HIS A 167 4.67 9.88 16.45
N GLU A 168 3.44 9.56 16.03
CA GLU A 168 2.56 8.62 16.74
C GLU A 168 2.99 7.16 16.52
N ILE A 169 3.67 6.85 15.41
CA ILE A 169 4.15 5.49 15.11
C ILE A 169 5.10 4.98 16.20
N LYS A 170 5.95 5.87 16.72
CA LYS A 170 6.93 5.53 17.76
C LYS A 170 6.32 5.50 19.18
N LYS A 171 5.18 6.14 19.39
CA LYS A 171 4.55 6.24 20.71
C LYS A 171 3.62 5.09 21.05
N GLN A 172 3.06 4.43 20.03
CA GLN A 172 2.03 3.42 20.21
C GLN A 172 2.48 2.09 19.62
N ALA A 173 2.06 0.99 20.25
CA ALA A 173 2.25 -0.33 19.67
C ALA A 173 1.42 -0.50 18.39
N ALA A 174 1.93 -1.23 17.39
CA ALA A 174 1.25 -1.44 16.11
C ALA A 174 -0.17 -2.01 16.27
N GLU A 175 -0.41 -2.87 17.27
CA GLU A 175 -1.77 -3.38 17.59
C GLU A 175 -2.73 -2.27 18.04
N GLN A 176 -2.23 -1.27 18.78
CA GLN A 176 -3.02 -0.14 19.24
C GLN A 176 -3.33 0.81 18.07
N LEU A 177 -2.34 1.09 17.22
CA LEU A 177 -2.53 1.87 16.01
C LEU A 177 -3.58 1.23 15.10
N ALA A 178 -3.50 -0.07 14.89
CA ALA A 178 -4.49 -0.81 14.09
C ALA A 178 -5.90 -0.81 14.72
N ALA A 179 -5.99 -0.86 16.06
CA ALA A 179 -7.27 -0.84 16.76
C ALA A 179 -7.94 0.54 16.75
N HIS A 180 -7.14 1.60 16.68
CA HIS A 180 -7.63 2.99 16.65
C HIS A 180 -7.75 3.55 15.21
N PHE A 181 -7.48 2.74 14.19
CA PHE A 181 -7.62 3.16 12.80
C PHE A 181 -9.09 3.44 12.46
N VAL A 182 -9.38 4.67 12.09
CA VAL A 182 -10.71 5.12 11.68
C VAL A 182 -10.62 5.63 10.25
N PRO A 183 -11.04 4.83 9.25
CA PRO A 183 -10.99 5.26 7.86
C PRO A 183 -12.03 6.33 7.57
N GLU A 184 -11.65 7.28 6.76
CA GLU A 184 -12.53 8.27 6.16
C GLU A 184 -12.65 8.01 4.66
N SER A 185 -13.78 8.42 4.07
CA SER A 185 -13.97 8.28 2.62
C SER A 185 -13.34 9.46 1.90
N HIS A 186 -12.24 9.21 1.23
CA HIS A 186 -11.51 10.17 0.40
C HIS A 186 -11.36 9.66 -1.03
N PRO A 187 -11.05 10.52 -2.01
CA PRO A 187 -10.50 10.07 -3.29
C PRO A 187 -9.25 9.19 -3.05
N PRO A 188 -8.96 8.22 -3.93
CA PRO A 188 -7.73 7.44 -3.82
C PRO A 188 -6.50 8.34 -3.72
N ARG A 189 -5.60 8.03 -2.80
CA ARG A 189 -4.36 8.77 -2.57
C ARG A 189 -3.22 8.15 -3.37
N ASN A 190 -2.43 8.98 -4.04
CA ASN A 190 -1.38 8.51 -4.93
C ASN A 190 -0.13 8.11 -4.14
N LEU A 191 0.40 6.91 -4.42
CA LEU A 191 1.65 6.41 -3.83
C LEU A 191 2.80 6.43 -4.83
N VAL A 192 2.49 6.24 -6.12
CA VAL A 192 3.44 6.37 -7.22
C VAL A 192 2.81 7.23 -8.29
N VAL A 193 3.55 8.25 -8.71
CA VAL A 193 3.15 9.14 -9.79
C VAL A 193 4.23 9.21 -10.87
N TYR A 194 3.82 9.51 -12.10
CA TYR A 194 4.68 9.76 -13.23
C TYR A 194 4.38 11.13 -13.81
N ILE A 195 5.41 11.94 -14.01
CA ILE A 195 5.33 13.26 -14.61
C ILE A 195 5.89 13.16 -16.02
N ASP A 196 5.01 13.40 -17.02
CA ASP A 196 5.36 13.44 -18.45
C ASP A 196 4.84 14.74 -19.07
N GLY A 197 5.68 15.73 -19.10
CA GLY A 197 5.31 17.03 -19.66
C GLY A 197 6.41 18.06 -19.54
N PRO A 198 6.25 19.20 -20.20
CA PRO A 198 7.20 20.29 -20.10
C PRO A 198 7.23 20.82 -18.67
N VAL A 199 8.40 20.87 -18.08
CA VAL A 199 8.63 21.45 -16.75
C VAL A 199 9.66 22.56 -16.87
N GLU A 200 9.44 23.64 -16.12
CA GLU A 200 10.43 24.70 -15.97
C GLU A 200 11.39 24.33 -14.83
N PRO A 201 12.69 24.64 -14.94
CA PRO A 201 13.62 24.38 -13.86
C PRO A 201 13.29 25.25 -12.64
N ALA A 202 13.21 24.63 -11.48
CA ALA A 202 12.84 25.26 -10.23
C ALA A 202 13.86 26.32 -9.74
N PHE A 203 15.13 26.13 -10.11
CA PHE A 203 16.22 27.06 -9.76
C PHE A 203 16.59 28.03 -10.92
N GLY A 204 15.71 28.18 -11.89
CA GLY A 204 15.95 29.02 -13.08
C GLY A 204 16.82 28.32 -14.13
N ASP A 205 16.86 28.89 -15.31
CA ASP A 205 17.51 28.32 -16.50
C ASP A 205 19.03 28.18 -16.39
N GLY A 206 19.67 28.93 -15.49
CA GLY A 206 21.11 28.84 -15.23
C GLY A 206 21.98 28.84 -16.51
N GLY A 207 21.44 29.32 -17.64
CA GLY A 207 22.08 29.32 -18.94
C GLY A 207 22.05 28.00 -19.70
N VAL A 208 21.28 27.03 -19.27
CA VAL A 208 20.94 25.83 -20.03
C VAL A 208 19.79 26.20 -20.95
N GLU A 209 19.96 26.08 -22.27
CA GLU A 209 18.82 26.07 -23.18
C GLU A 209 17.86 24.99 -22.65
N VAL A 210 16.71 25.43 -22.14
CA VAL A 210 15.59 24.51 -21.82
C VAL A 210 15.11 24.00 -23.17
N ASN A 211 15.78 22.98 -23.69
CA ASN A 211 15.23 22.22 -24.78
C ASN A 211 13.87 21.77 -24.28
N SER A 212 12.81 22.03 -25.03
CA SER A 212 11.40 21.68 -24.74
C SER A 212 11.17 20.17 -24.71
N ARG A 213 12.01 19.44 -23.98
CA ARG A 213 11.82 18.02 -23.70
C ARG A 213 10.88 17.88 -22.52
N ASN A 214 9.98 16.94 -22.63
CA ASN A 214 9.14 16.59 -21.50
C ASN A 214 10.01 15.97 -20.38
N ALA A 215 9.72 16.31 -19.16
CA ALA A 215 10.26 15.58 -18.02
C ALA A 215 9.86 14.11 -18.12
N SER A 216 10.71 13.24 -17.63
CA SER A 216 10.41 11.79 -17.46
C SER A 216 10.77 11.42 -16.02
N LEU A 217 9.83 11.69 -15.11
CA LEU A 217 10.05 11.63 -13.67
C LEU A 217 9.03 10.72 -12.99
N PHE A 218 9.49 9.67 -12.33
CA PHE A 218 8.69 8.91 -11.36
C PHE A 218 8.98 9.40 -9.95
N ALA A 219 7.93 9.53 -9.15
CA ALA A 219 8.04 9.74 -7.70
C ALA A 219 7.29 8.63 -6.96
N VAL A 220 7.91 8.09 -5.91
CA VAL A 220 7.38 7.05 -5.02
C VAL A 220 7.36 7.58 -3.60
N ALA A 221 6.22 7.47 -2.91
CA ALA A 221 6.00 8.00 -1.56
C ALA A 221 6.45 7.04 -0.43
N ASP A 222 7.38 6.17 -0.71
CA ASP A 222 7.95 5.19 0.24
C ASP A 222 9.33 4.78 -0.27
N ALA A 223 10.39 5.02 0.49
CA ALA A 223 11.73 4.61 0.13
C ALA A 223 12.04 3.17 0.56
N ASP A 224 11.35 2.71 1.60
CA ASP A 224 11.51 1.36 2.15
C ASP A 224 10.85 0.28 1.29
N TRP A 225 9.97 0.63 0.35
CA TRP A 225 9.21 -0.34 -0.45
C TRP A 225 10.07 -1.30 -1.27
N ILE A 226 11.30 -0.91 -1.64
CA ILE A 226 12.28 -1.76 -2.34
C ILE A 226 13.22 -2.51 -1.38
N TYR A 227 13.06 -2.34 -0.06
CA TYR A 227 13.88 -3.04 0.92
C TYR A 227 13.67 -4.57 0.82
N ASN A 228 14.77 -5.32 0.86
CA ASN A 228 14.73 -6.78 0.71
C ASN A 228 13.78 -7.47 1.69
N GLY A 229 13.70 -6.98 2.93
CA GLY A 229 12.79 -7.55 3.95
C GLY A 229 11.31 -7.42 3.60
N TYR A 230 10.93 -6.46 2.75
CA TYR A 230 9.56 -6.26 2.28
C TYR A 230 9.27 -6.88 0.91
N SER A 231 10.32 -7.15 0.13
CA SER A 231 10.17 -7.55 -1.28
C SER A 231 10.61 -8.99 -1.55
N MET A 232 11.46 -9.56 -0.69
CA MET A 232 12.09 -10.86 -0.91
C MET A 232 11.91 -11.79 0.29
N SER A 233 11.89 -13.07 0.04
CA SER A 233 12.02 -14.14 1.04
C SER A 233 13.18 -15.07 0.65
N GLU A 234 13.71 -15.77 1.61
CA GLU A 234 14.70 -16.82 1.35
C GLU A 234 14.01 -18.15 1.06
N ALA A 235 14.40 -18.79 -0.03
CA ALA A 235 13.95 -20.12 -0.39
C ALA A 235 15.15 -21.08 -0.45
N GLN A 236 15.01 -22.26 0.13
CA GLN A 236 16.01 -23.34 0.04
C GLN A 236 15.77 -24.13 -1.25
N VAL A 237 16.71 -24.05 -2.19
CA VAL A 237 16.64 -24.78 -3.46
C VAL A 237 17.93 -25.56 -3.65
N GLY A 238 17.85 -26.89 -3.64
CA GLY A 238 19.01 -27.76 -3.84
C GLY A 238 20.14 -27.58 -2.81
N GLY A 239 19.81 -27.16 -1.57
CA GLY A 239 20.81 -26.90 -0.51
C GLY A 239 21.42 -25.50 -0.53
N ALA A 240 21.07 -24.66 -1.50
CA ALA A 240 21.46 -23.26 -1.56
C ALA A 240 20.27 -22.35 -1.14
N THR A 241 20.58 -21.28 -0.41
CA THR A 241 19.59 -20.23 -0.10
C THR A 241 19.53 -19.26 -1.27
N MET A 242 18.34 -19.12 -1.86
CA MET A 242 18.11 -18.21 -2.99
C MET A 242 17.05 -17.17 -2.62
N PRO A 243 17.24 -15.89 -2.97
CA PRO A 243 16.22 -14.88 -2.79
C PRO A 243 15.04 -15.15 -3.75
N ARG A 244 13.82 -15.09 -3.21
CA ARG A 244 12.58 -15.25 -3.96
C ARG A 244 11.69 -14.02 -3.73
N PRO A 245 11.23 -13.32 -4.78
CA PRO A 245 10.25 -12.25 -4.63
C PRO A 245 8.95 -12.74 -3.97
N ILE A 246 8.42 -11.96 -3.03
CA ILE A 246 7.14 -12.23 -2.35
C ILE A 246 6.02 -11.32 -2.85
N ASN A 247 6.38 -10.27 -3.58
CA ASN A 247 5.50 -9.32 -4.25
C ASN A 247 6.18 -8.77 -5.51
N ASP A 248 5.54 -7.83 -6.17
CA ASP A 248 6.01 -7.24 -7.43
C ASP A 248 6.75 -5.89 -7.24
N ASN A 249 7.13 -5.51 -6.01
CA ASN A 249 7.84 -4.25 -5.75
C ASN A 249 9.11 -4.13 -6.59
N PHE A 250 9.92 -5.18 -6.57
CA PHE A 250 11.16 -5.20 -7.34
C PHE A 250 10.91 -5.20 -8.85
N SER A 251 9.82 -5.84 -9.30
CA SER A 251 9.41 -5.82 -10.71
C SER A 251 9.01 -4.41 -11.15
N LEU A 252 8.22 -3.69 -10.33
CA LEU A 252 7.86 -2.30 -10.61
C LEU A 252 9.11 -1.41 -10.66
N PHE A 253 10.03 -1.55 -9.71
CA PHE A 253 11.29 -0.79 -9.71
C PHE A 253 12.08 -0.99 -11.01
N LEU A 254 12.29 -2.24 -11.42
CA LEU A 254 12.99 -2.54 -12.66
C LEU A 254 12.26 -2.02 -13.90
N ASN A 255 10.92 -2.18 -13.94
CA ASN A 255 10.11 -1.66 -15.04
C ASN A 255 10.23 -0.14 -15.17
N ILE A 256 10.21 0.59 -14.04
CA ILE A 256 10.40 2.04 -14.03
C ILE A 256 11.78 2.41 -14.57
N VAL A 257 12.85 1.75 -14.08
CA VAL A 257 14.22 2.04 -14.54
C VAL A 257 14.39 1.71 -16.03
N GLU A 258 13.86 0.61 -16.51
CA GLU A 258 13.91 0.22 -17.94
C GLU A 258 13.11 1.20 -18.82
N TYR A 259 11.95 1.64 -18.36
CA TYR A 259 11.15 2.65 -19.05
C TYR A 259 11.90 3.98 -19.16
N LEU A 260 12.47 4.45 -18.05
CA LEU A 260 13.25 5.69 -18.00
C LEU A 260 14.53 5.64 -18.85
N ALA A 261 15.12 4.45 -19.01
CA ALA A 261 16.26 4.20 -19.90
C ALA A 261 15.87 4.19 -21.39
N GLY A 262 14.57 4.28 -21.72
CA GLY A 262 14.08 4.27 -23.11
C GLY A 262 14.03 2.88 -23.75
N ASP A 263 14.12 1.80 -22.98
CA ASP A 263 14.07 0.42 -23.50
C ASP A 263 12.66 -0.21 -23.35
N GLU A 264 11.69 0.37 -24.06
CA GLU A 264 10.31 -0.14 -24.07
C GLU A 264 10.19 -1.59 -24.58
N ARG A 265 11.20 -2.09 -25.32
CA ARG A 265 11.18 -3.46 -25.88
C ARG A 265 11.33 -4.51 -24.80
N LEU A 266 12.10 -4.23 -23.75
CA LEU A 266 12.25 -5.16 -22.62
C LEU A 266 10.96 -5.27 -21.81
N LEU A 267 10.23 -4.17 -21.64
CA LEU A 267 8.91 -4.16 -21.02
C LEU A 267 7.90 -5.03 -21.77
N ALA A 268 7.89 -4.96 -23.10
CA ALA A 268 7.02 -5.78 -23.94
C ALA A 268 7.32 -7.28 -23.83
N ILE A 269 8.58 -7.67 -23.64
CA ILE A 269 8.98 -9.08 -23.45
C ILE A 269 8.53 -9.61 -22.09
N ARG A 270 8.68 -8.83 -21.01
CA ARG A 270 8.21 -9.20 -19.67
C ARG A 270 6.68 -9.24 -19.59
N SER A 271 6.00 -8.35 -20.30
CA SER A 271 4.53 -8.32 -20.36
C SER A 271 3.93 -9.59 -20.96
N ASN A 272 4.69 -10.40 -21.70
CA ASN A 272 4.30 -11.73 -22.17
C ASN A 272 4.53 -12.86 -21.14
N GLY A 273 5.14 -12.56 -19.97
CA GLY A 273 5.33 -13.50 -18.87
C GLY A 273 4.06 -13.69 -18.06
N ASN A 274 3.48 -14.85 -18.21
CA ASN A 274 2.40 -15.50 -17.45
C ASN A 274 1.42 -14.56 -16.71
N PRO A 275 0.34 -14.08 -17.35
CA PRO A 275 -0.65 -13.25 -16.68
C PRO A 275 -1.31 -14.09 -15.58
N VAL A 276 -0.98 -13.82 -14.32
CA VAL A 276 -1.84 -14.27 -13.23
C VAL A 276 -3.15 -13.51 -13.40
N ARG A 277 -4.15 -14.21 -13.98
CA ARG A 277 -5.50 -13.64 -14.10
C ARG A 277 -6.01 -13.38 -12.68
N SER A 278 -6.02 -12.13 -12.28
CA SER A 278 -6.68 -11.71 -11.05
C SER A 278 -8.17 -12.07 -11.18
N PHE A 279 -8.73 -12.72 -10.18
CA PHE A 279 -10.16 -12.95 -10.10
C PHE A 279 -10.84 -11.65 -9.65
N GLU A 280 -10.81 -10.59 -10.47
CA GLU A 280 -11.35 -9.25 -10.18
C GLU A 280 -12.74 -9.33 -9.53
N ARG A 281 -13.59 -10.22 -10.06
CA ARG A 281 -14.94 -10.42 -9.54
C ARG A 281 -14.97 -11.08 -8.15
N VAL A 282 -13.97 -11.91 -7.85
CA VAL A 282 -13.81 -12.52 -6.51
C VAL A 282 -13.27 -11.50 -5.52
N GLU A 283 -12.35 -10.66 -5.94
CA GLU A 283 -11.82 -9.56 -5.13
C GLU A 283 -12.88 -8.50 -4.84
N GLU A 284 -13.67 -8.09 -5.81
CA GLU A 284 -14.84 -7.20 -5.60
C GLU A 284 -15.84 -7.80 -4.60
N MET A 285 -16.17 -9.08 -4.75
CA MET A 285 -17.06 -9.77 -3.81
C MET A 285 -16.46 -9.86 -2.41
N LEU A 286 -15.17 -10.12 -2.28
CA LEU A 286 -14.47 -10.15 -1.00
C LEU A 286 -14.42 -8.76 -0.36
N ASN A 287 -14.11 -7.72 -1.14
CA ASN A 287 -14.08 -6.34 -0.67
C ASN A 287 -15.46 -5.85 -0.24
N LYS A 288 -16.50 -6.16 -1.02
CA LYS A 288 -17.89 -5.87 -0.64
C LYS A 288 -18.30 -6.60 0.64
N ALA A 289 -17.95 -7.87 0.76
CA ALA A 289 -18.21 -8.64 1.96
C ALA A 289 -17.44 -8.04 3.17
N ARG A 290 -16.18 -7.67 3.02
CA ARG A 290 -15.38 -7.03 4.07
C ARG A 290 -16.00 -5.71 4.53
N ARG A 291 -16.45 -4.84 3.60
CA ARG A 291 -17.14 -3.57 3.94
C ARG A 291 -18.38 -3.83 4.80
N THR A 292 -19.29 -4.68 4.34
CA THR A 292 -20.53 -5.00 5.07
C THR A 292 -20.28 -5.58 6.46
N TYR A 293 -19.22 -6.39 6.61
CA TYR A 293 -18.86 -6.95 7.91
C TYR A 293 -18.25 -5.90 8.84
N ARG A 294 -17.43 -4.99 8.32
CA ARG A 294 -16.80 -3.93 9.11
C ARG A 294 -17.80 -2.88 9.59
N GLU A 295 -18.75 -2.46 8.75
CA GLU A 295 -19.83 -1.57 9.15
C GLU A 295 -20.58 -2.15 10.35
N ARG A 296 -20.96 -3.44 10.31
CA ARG A 296 -21.62 -4.12 11.40
C ARG A 296 -20.72 -4.31 12.64
N GLU A 297 -19.43 -4.56 12.43
CA GLU A 297 -18.47 -4.68 13.51
C GLU A 297 -18.27 -3.35 14.22
N ALA A 298 -18.16 -2.23 13.48
CA ALA A 298 -18.07 -0.87 14.00
C ALA A 298 -19.32 -0.51 14.81
N ASP A 299 -20.50 -0.83 14.31
CA ASP A 299 -21.76 -0.63 15.03
C ASP A 299 -21.79 -1.39 16.37
N TYR A 300 -21.39 -2.65 16.38
CA TYR A 300 -21.34 -3.43 17.62
C TYR A 300 -20.28 -2.89 18.59
N LEU A 301 -19.13 -2.46 18.11
CA LEU A 301 -18.08 -1.87 18.95
C LEU A 301 -18.53 -0.52 19.53
N ALA A 302 -19.19 0.33 18.75
CA ALA A 302 -19.75 1.59 19.23
C ALA A 302 -20.81 1.36 20.33
N GLN A 303 -21.70 0.37 20.16
CA GLN A 303 -22.71 0.04 21.17
C GLN A 303 -22.07 -0.51 22.46
N ILE A 304 -21.02 -1.35 22.34
CA ILE A 304 -20.27 -1.88 23.49
C ILE A 304 -19.57 -0.73 24.23
N SER A 305 -18.86 0.13 23.50
CA SER A 305 -18.16 1.29 24.06
C SER A 305 -19.10 2.24 24.78
N LYS A 306 -20.28 2.50 24.21
CA LYS A 306 -21.31 3.32 24.86
C LYS A 306 -21.82 2.69 26.17
N ALA A 307 -22.05 1.38 26.19
CA ALA A 307 -22.48 0.69 27.41
C ALA A 307 -21.37 0.68 28.47
N GLU A 308 -20.12 0.44 28.09
CA GLU A 308 -18.97 0.44 28.99
C GLU A 308 -18.66 1.83 29.54
N SER A 309 -18.76 2.89 28.73
CA SER A 309 -18.59 4.28 29.18
C SER A 309 -19.68 4.70 30.16
N SER A 310 -20.95 4.28 29.94
CA SER A 310 -22.04 4.52 30.87
C SER A 310 -21.83 3.81 32.21
N ILE A 311 -21.32 2.57 32.20
CA ILE A 311 -20.96 1.86 33.44
C ILE A 311 -19.81 2.56 34.17
N ALA A 312 -18.77 2.95 33.45
CA ALA A 312 -17.62 3.66 34.03
C ALA A 312 -18.04 5.01 34.64
N GLU A 313 -18.95 5.73 34.01
CA GLU A 313 -19.46 7.01 34.52
C GLU A 313 -20.27 6.82 35.82
N VAL A 314 -21.13 5.80 35.90
CA VAL A 314 -21.84 5.47 37.14
C VAL A 314 -20.87 5.12 38.27
N MET A 315 -19.82 4.36 37.98
CA MET A 315 -18.78 4.02 38.98
C MET A 315 -17.95 5.24 39.38
N ARG A 316 -17.66 6.14 38.45
CA ARG A 316 -16.91 7.38 38.73
C ARG A 316 -17.72 8.34 39.63
N LEU A 317 -18.98 8.54 39.32
CA LEU A 317 -19.86 9.46 40.08
C LEU A 317 -20.11 8.97 41.51
N THR A 318 -20.11 7.67 41.72
CA THR A 318 -20.35 7.06 43.06
C THR A 318 -19.05 6.86 43.86
N GLY A 319 -17.87 7.04 43.27
CA GLY A 319 -16.60 6.75 43.90
C GLY A 319 -16.40 5.28 44.27
N ALA A 320 -17.23 4.38 43.74
CA ALA A 320 -17.21 2.95 44.08
C ALA A 320 -16.05 2.24 43.39
N ALA A 321 -15.13 1.71 44.19
CA ALA A 321 -14.01 0.91 43.68
C ALA A 321 -14.43 -0.51 43.22
N SER A 322 -15.62 -0.97 43.60
CA SER A 322 -16.18 -2.24 43.18
C SER A 322 -17.71 -2.15 43.14
N ARG A 323 -18.31 -3.02 42.32
CA ARG A 323 -19.75 -3.13 42.07
C ARG A 323 -20.59 -3.37 43.32
N ASP A 324 -20.07 -4.16 44.27
CA ASP A 324 -20.75 -4.54 45.49
C ASP A 324 -20.88 -3.37 46.48
N LYS A 325 -20.25 -2.23 46.19
CA LYS A 325 -20.33 -1.01 47.02
C LYS A 325 -21.29 0.05 46.45
N LEU A 326 -22.00 -0.26 45.34
CA LEU A 326 -22.99 0.61 44.76
C LEU A 326 -24.34 0.46 45.52
N PRO A 327 -25.15 1.53 45.61
CA PRO A 327 -26.55 1.47 46.00
C PRO A 327 -27.36 0.48 45.14
N ASP A 328 -28.38 -0.15 45.68
CA ASP A 328 -29.14 -1.24 45.01
C ASP A 328 -29.76 -0.80 43.68
N ASP A 329 -30.24 0.41 43.57
CA ASP A 329 -30.80 1.01 42.35
C ASP A 329 -29.74 1.13 41.26
N LEU A 330 -28.52 1.57 41.58
CA LEU A 330 -27.42 1.69 40.67
C LEU A 330 -26.81 0.33 40.31
N GLN A 331 -26.81 -0.64 41.23
CA GLN A 331 -26.46 -2.01 40.91
C GLN A 331 -27.38 -2.59 39.84
N GLN A 332 -28.70 -2.35 39.96
CA GLN A 332 -29.67 -2.79 38.95
C GLN A 332 -29.45 -2.14 37.59
N GLN A 333 -29.14 -0.83 37.54
CA GLN A 333 -28.81 -0.12 36.27
C GLN A 333 -27.54 -0.70 35.61
N VAL A 334 -26.49 -0.94 36.37
CA VAL A 334 -25.25 -1.56 35.85
C VAL A 334 -25.53 -2.98 35.35
N MET A 335 -26.39 -3.75 36.05
CA MET A 335 -26.85 -5.08 35.61
C MET A 335 -27.60 -5.01 34.26
N GLN A 336 -28.51 -4.06 34.12
CA GLN A 336 -29.23 -3.85 32.86
C GLN A 336 -28.30 -3.49 31.71
N LEU A 337 -27.35 -2.55 31.91
CA LEU A 337 -26.37 -2.18 30.91
C LEU A 337 -25.48 -3.36 30.50
N GLN A 338 -25.05 -4.19 31.43
CA GLN A 338 -24.31 -5.41 31.16
C GLN A 338 -25.15 -6.47 30.43
N ALA A 339 -26.41 -6.61 30.81
CA ALA A 339 -27.35 -7.49 30.11
C ALA A 339 -27.59 -7.09 28.67
N LEU A 340 -27.57 -5.77 28.36
CA LEU A 340 -27.63 -5.25 26.99
C LEU A 340 -26.32 -5.48 26.23
N ALA A 341 -25.17 -5.32 26.88
CA ALA A 341 -23.85 -5.50 26.24
C ALA A 341 -23.53 -6.98 25.93
N TYR A 342 -24.04 -7.92 26.71
CA TYR A 342 -23.74 -9.33 26.53
C TYR A 342 -24.18 -9.93 25.19
N PRO A 343 -25.43 -9.74 24.71
CA PRO A 343 -25.85 -10.21 23.38
C PRO A 343 -25.07 -9.54 22.26
N ILE A 344 -24.69 -8.27 22.41
CA ILE A 344 -23.90 -7.54 21.42
C ILE A 344 -22.50 -8.15 21.30
N LYS A 345 -21.85 -8.41 22.43
CA LYS A 345 -20.53 -9.12 22.45
C LYS A 345 -20.63 -10.53 21.85
N ARG A 346 -21.72 -11.22 22.07
CA ARG A 346 -21.99 -12.55 21.47
C ARG A 346 -22.17 -12.44 19.96
N ASN A 347 -22.95 -11.46 19.50
CA ASN A 347 -23.19 -11.20 18.08
C ASN A 347 -21.90 -10.81 17.36
N LEU A 348 -21.05 -9.98 17.97
CA LEU A 348 -19.74 -9.62 17.46
C LEU A 348 -18.83 -10.86 17.27
N ARG A 349 -18.79 -11.77 18.27
CA ARG A 349 -18.05 -13.03 18.16
C ARG A 349 -18.58 -13.91 17.02
N ALA A 350 -19.92 -14.03 16.93
CA ALA A 350 -20.56 -14.80 15.87
C ALA A 350 -20.30 -14.20 14.47
N LEU A 351 -20.29 -12.87 14.35
CA LEU A 351 -19.94 -12.15 13.11
C LEU A 351 -18.52 -12.48 12.70
N ARG A 352 -17.54 -12.35 13.58
CA ARG A 352 -16.12 -12.70 13.34
C ARG A 352 -15.93 -14.16 12.96
N GLN A 353 -16.68 -15.06 13.60
CA GLN A 353 -16.62 -16.49 13.27
C GLN A 353 -17.21 -16.80 11.89
N ARG A 354 -18.32 -16.14 11.51
CA ARG A 354 -18.93 -16.27 10.16
C ARG A 354 -17.99 -15.77 9.07
N MET A 355 -17.31 -14.65 9.27
CA MET A 355 -16.29 -14.15 8.32
C MET A 355 -15.22 -15.21 8.02
N ARG A 356 -14.61 -15.77 9.06
CA ARG A 356 -13.57 -16.79 8.90
C ARG A 356 -14.10 -18.06 8.20
N LYS A 357 -15.32 -18.46 8.52
CA LYS A 357 -15.94 -19.65 7.94
C LYS A 357 -16.26 -19.49 6.46
N ASN A 358 -16.79 -18.33 6.06
CA ASN A 358 -17.13 -18.05 4.67
C ASN A 358 -15.91 -17.99 3.74
N VAL A 359 -14.81 -17.39 4.19
CA VAL A 359 -13.55 -17.36 3.44
C VAL A 359 -12.99 -18.78 3.25
N ASN A 360 -12.99 -19.60 4.33
CA ASN A 360 -12.51 -20.98 4.27
C ASN A 360 -13.39 -21.87 3.36
N VAL A 361 -14.72 -21.67 3.38
CA VAL A 361 -15.64 -22.41 2.52
C VAL A 361 -15.43 -22.05 1.05
N LEU A 362 -15.26 -20.77 0.73
CA LEU A 362 -14.99 -20.32 -0.64
C LEU A 362 -13.69 -20.94 -1.16
N PHE A 363 -12.61 -20.85 -0.38
CA PHE A 363 -11.31 -21.42 -0.74
C PHE A 363 -11.39 -22.95 -0.95
N ARG A 364 -12.05 -23.66 -0.04
CA ARG A 364 -12.28 -25.09 -0.15
C ARG A 364 -13.06 -25.47 -1.41
N ASN A 365 -14.11 -24.73 -1.75
CA ASN A 365 -14.93 -25.00 -2.94
C ASN A 365 -14.13 -24.77 -4.24
N ILE A 366 -13.28 -23.74 -4.30
CA ILE A 366 -12.38 -23.49 -5.43
C ILE A 366 -11.37 -24.64 -5.58
N VAL A 367 -10.77 -25.09 -4.49
CA VAL A 367 -9.84 -26.23 -4.49
C VAL A 367 -10.53 -27.50 -4.97
N ILE A 368 -11.69 -27.82 -4.41
CA ILE A 368 -12.47 -29.01 -4.81
C ILE A 368 -12.84 -28.96 -6.30
N PHE A 369 -13.30 -27.80 -6.78
CA PHE A 369 -13.65 -27.62 -8.19
C PHE A 369 -12.45 -27.86 -9.11
N ASN A 370 -11.30 -27.27 -8.81
CA ASN A 370 -10.07 -27.45 -9.60
C ASN A 370 -9.59 -28.91 -9.60
N PHE A 371 -9.66 -29.60 -8.45
CA PHE A 371 -9.28 -31.03 -8.37
C PHE A 371 -10.29 -31.95 -9.06
N ALA A 372 -11.57 -31.61 -9.09
CA ALA A 372 -12.61 -32.44 -9.69
C ALA A 372 -12.72 -32.25 -11.22
N CYS A 373 -12.53 -31.05 -11.74
CA CYS A 373 -12.67 -30.77 -13.18
C CYS A 373 -11.71 -31.57 -14.06
N GLY A 374 -10.45 -31.71 -13.66
CA GLY A 374 -9.45 -32.45 -14.45
C GLY A 374 -9.82 -33.91 -14.67
N PRO A 375 -10.05 -34.71 -13.64
CA PRO A 375 -10.48 -36.09 -13.78
C PRO A 375 -11.81 -36.26 -14.54
N ILE A 376 -12.79 -35.38 -14.28
CA ILE A 376 -14.11 -35.44 -14.97
C ILE A 376 -13.94 -35.21 -16.47
N LEU A 377 -13.14 -34.25 -16.91
CA LEU A 377 -12.85 -33.98 -18.31
C LEU A 377 -12.13 -35.15 -18.96
N VAL A 378 -11.17 -35.77 -18.31
CA VAL A 378 -10.44 -36.94 -18.83
C VAL A 378 -11.37 -38.12 -18.98
N ILE A 379 -12.23 -38.41 -17.99
CA ILE A 379 -13.21 -39.49 -18.06
C ILE A 379 -14.24 -39.20 -19.16
N GLY A 380 -14.77 -38.00 -19.25
CA GLY A 380 -15.72 -37.59 -20.29
C GLY A 380 -15.15 -37.73 -21.70
N MET A 381 -13.89 -37.28 -21.88
CA MET A 381 -13.19 -37.42 -23.16
C MET A 381 -12.94 -38.89 -23.54
N ASN A 382 -12.58 -39.73 -22.58
CA ASN A 382 -12.39 -41.15 -22.78
C ASN A 382 -13.70 -41.87 -23.20
N ILE A 383 -14.81 -41.53 -22.55
CA ILE A 383 -16.15 -42.07 -22.89
C ILE A 383 -16.55 -41.60 -24.29
N TRP A 384 -16.34 -40.30 -24.61
CA TRP A 384 -16.66 -39.76 -25.94
C TRP A 384 -15.83 -40.41 -27.05
N LEU A 385 -14.53 -40.57 -26.87
CA LEU A 385 -13.63 -41.24 -27.81
C LEU A 385 -14.01 -42.73 -28.01
N ARG A 386 -14.39 -43.45 -26.95
CA ARG A 386 -14.84 -44.82 -27.04
C ARG A 386 -16.16 -44.94 -27.81
N ARG A 387 -17.11 -44.02 -27.61
CA ARG A 387 -18.37 -43.97 -28.38
C ARG A 387 -18.11 -43.68 -29.85
N ARG A 388 -17.26 -42.72 -30.17
CA ARG A 388 -16.90 -42.38 -31.55
C ARG A 388 -16.20 -43.53 -32.29
N ARG A 389 -15.30 -44.27 -31.64
CA ARG A 389 -14.63 -45.45 -32.20
C ARG A 389 -15.59 -46.65 -32.43
N ARG A 390 -16.65 -46.77 -31.64
CA ARG A 390 -17.69 -47.79 -31.88
C ARG A 390 -18.57 -47.45 -33.06
N GLN A 391 -18.89 -46.20 -33.28
CA GLN A 391 -19.68 -45.77 -34.46
C GLN A 391 -18.90 -45.95 -35.79
N SER A 392 -17.59 -45.66 -35.79
CA SER A 392 -16.74 -45.86 -36.98
C SER A 392 -16.39 -47.31 -37.29
N ARG A 393 -16.77 -48.27 -36.43
CA ARG A 393 -16.64 -49.73 -36.71
C ARG A 393 -17.95 -50.35 -37.16
N LEU A 394 -19.05 -49.62 -37.16
CA LEU A 394 -20.38 -50.08 -37.59
C LEU A 394 -20.82 -49.41 -38.89
N ALA A 395 -20.02 -48.49 -39.42
CA ALA A 395 -20.09 -47.99 -40.81
C ALA A 395 -18.95 -48.59 -41.64
#